data_a083f173ec0e922b2bad9480f4df16cd
#
_entry.id   a083f173ec0e922b2bad9480f4df16cd
#
_cell.length_a   1.000
_cell.length_b   1.000
_cell.length_c   1.000
_cell.angle_alpha   90.00
_cell.angle_beta   90.00
_cell.angle_gamma   90.00
#
_symmetry.space_group_name_H-M   'P 1'
#
loop_
_entity.id
_entity.type
_entity.pdbx_description
1 polymer ?
#
loop_
_entity_poly.entity_id
_entity_poly.type
_entity_poly.pdbx_seq_one_letter_code
_entity_poly.pdbx_strand_id
1 'polypeptide(L)'
;MSLTLLASAALFTLCADGPRTTCVVDGDTFWLNGEKVRIADINAPETHQAQCPSEQRRGDAATRRLIALLNAGPFELAPYERPYDRYGRRLAVVTRQGRSLGAQLVAEGLAETWKGRRSGWCEEG
;
A
#
# COMPACT_ATOMS: atom_id res chain seq x y z
N MET A 1 2.71 23.75 5.27
CA MET A 1 3.90 23.01 4.92
C MET A 1 3.69 21.55 5.15
N SER A 2 3.82 20.77 4.13
CA SER A 2 3.63 19.34 4.30
C SER A 2 4.92 18.71 4.78
N LEU A 3 4.77 17.77 5.69
CA LEU A 3 5.89 16.96 6.09
C LEU A 3 6.04 15.86 5.10
N THR A 4 7.19 15.79 4.50
CA THR A 4 7.50 14.67 3.63
C THR A 4 8.53 13.81 4.29
N LEU A 5 8.29 12.51 4.23
CA LEU A 5 9.24 11.54 4.71
C LEU A 5 9.85 10.86 3.50
N LEU A 6 11.14 11.08 3.31
CA LEU A 6 11.85 10.48 2.19
C LEU A 6 12.45 9.16 2.66
N ALA A 7 12.12 8.10 1.98
CA ALA A 7 12.59 6.77 2.33
C ALA A 7 13.61 6.28 1.31
N SER A 8 14.56 7.14 0.93
CA SER A 8 15.45 6.85 -0.18
C SER A 8 16.44 5.73 0.11
N ALA A 9 16.74 5.47 1.37
CA ALA A 9 17.75 4.46 1.70
C ALA A 9 17.17 3.15 2.19
N ALA A 10 15.86 3.09 2.39
CA ALA A 10 15.23 1.89 2.92
C ALA A 10 14.98 0.89 1.80
N LEU A 11 15.25 -0.38 2.08
CA LEU A 11 14.91 -1.45 1.17
C LEU A 11 13.67 -2.16 1.69
N PHE A 12 12.63 -2.16 0.90
CA PHE A 12 11.38 -2.81 1.27
C PHE A 12 11.41 -4.27 0.84
N THR A 13 10.96 -5.13 1.74
CA THR A 13 10.78 -6.55 1.48
C THR A 13 9.40 -6.93 1.99
N LEU A 14 8.98 -8.15 1.75
CA LEU A 14 7.73 -8.64 2.30
C LEU A 14 7.86 -8.76 3.81
N CYS A 15 6.83 -8.32 4.55
CA CYS A 15 6.87 -8.43 6.00
C CYS A 15 6.90 -9.88 6.42
N ALA A 16 7.71 -10.17 7.44
CA ALA A 16 7.79 -11.49 8.05
C ALA A 16 7.15 -11.43 9.43
N ASP A 17 7.07 -12.57 10.09
CA ASP A 17 6.61 -12.61 11.48
C ASP A 17 7.59 -11.88 12.37
N GLY A 18 7.08 -11.36 13.48
CA GLY A 18 7.90 -10.65 14.45
C GLY A 18 7.81 -9.15 14.28
N PRO A 19 8.70 -8.40 14.93
CA PRO A 19 8.65 -6.95 14.87
C PRO A 19 8.83 -6.45 13.44
N ARG A 20 8.07 -5.41 13.10
CA ARG A 20 8.07 -4.87 11.74
C ARG A 20 8.57 -3.44 11.76
N THR A 21 9.49 -3.14 10.87
CA THR A 21 10.07 -1.81 10.76
C THR A 21 9.85 -1.24 9.38
N THR A 22 10.35 -1.91 8.34
CA THR A 22 10.22 -1.45 6.95
C THR A 22 9.99 -2.67 6.09
N CYS A 23 8.74 -2.83 5.67
CA CYS A 23 8.34 -4.00 4.88
C CYS A 23 6.93 -3.77 4.34
N VAL A 24 6.52 -4.58 3.37
CA VAL A 24 5.21 -4.46 2.74
C VAL A 24 4.33 -5.63 3.20
N VAL A 25 3.12 -5.29 3.65
CA VAL A 25 2.13 -6.29 4.09
C VAL A 25 1.34 -6.80 2.89
N ASP A 26 0.78 -5.87 2.12
CA ASP A 26 0.03 -6.17 0.90
C ASP A 26 0.01 -4.90 0.04
N GLY A 27 -0.78 -4.90 -1.02
CA GLY A 27 -0.73 -3.83 -2.00
C GLY A 27 -1.14 -2.46 -1.52
N ASP A 28 -1.75 -2.36 -0.35
CA ASP A 28 -2.18 -1.04 0.15
C ASP A 28 -1.69 -0.77 1.58
N THR A 29 -0.79 -1.60 2.13
CA THR A 29 -0.33 -1.43 3.50
C THR A 29 1.15 -1.79 3.62
N PHE A 30 1.92 -0.91 4.25
CA PHE A 30 3.34 -1.18 4.47
C PHE A 30 3.79 -0.51 5.76
N TRP A 31 4.95 -0.95 6.24
CA TRP A 31 5.60 -0.36 7.41
C TRP A 31 6.79 0.45 6.96
N LEU A 32 6.98 1.61 7.57
CA LEU A 32 8.11 2.49 7.30
C LEU A 32 8.62 3.01 8.62
N ASN A 33 9.84 2.62 8.96
CA ASN A 33 10.49 3.07 10.20
C ASN A 33 9.62 2.83 11.43
N GLY A 34 8.94 1.68 11.45
CA GLY A 34 8.14 1.30 12.61
C GLY A 34 6.72 1.83 12.61
N GLU A 35 6.34 2.59 11.60
CA GLU A 35 4.98 3.11 11.51
C GLU A 35 4.22 2.38 10.39
N LYS A 36 3.03 1.90 10.71
CA LYS A 36 2.20 1.21 9.73
C LYS A 36 1.43 2.23 8.91
N VAL A 37 1.56 2.13 7.59
CA VAL A 37 0.96 3.09 6.66
C VAL A 37 -0.08 2.37 5.82
N ARG A 38 -1.29 2.95 5.77
CA ARG A 38 -2.36 2.53 4.87
C ARG A 38 -2.39 3.52 3.73
N ILE A 39 -2.20 3.03 2.52
CA ILE A 39 -2.28 3.89 1.33
C ILE A 39 -3.73 4.29 1.15
N ALA A 40 -3.99 5.59 1.25
CA ALA A 40 -5.34 6.09 1.48
C ALA A 40 -6.23 6.09 0.25
N ASP A 41 -5.66 6.19 -0.94
CA ASP A 41 -6.45 6.40 -2.15
C ASP A 41 -6.77 5.12 -2.91
N ILE A 42 -6.39 3.96 -2.39
CA ILE A 42 -6.64 2.70 -3.08
C ILE A 42 -7.14 1.62 -2.14
N ASN A 43 -7.61 0.53 -2.75
CA ASN A 43 -7.89 -0.72 -2.07
C ASN A 43 -7.26 -1.84 -2.91
N ALA A 44 -6.49 -2.70 -2.26
CA ALA A 44 -5.83 -3.81 -2.94
C ALA A 44 -6.38 -5.14 -2.43
N PRO A 45 -6.25 -6.21 -3.22
CA PRO A 45 -6.68 -7.53 -2.76
C PRO A 45 -5.85 -8.00 -1.58
N GLU A 46 -6.49 -8.78 -0.70
CA GLU A 46 -5.85 -9.28 0.51
C GLU A 46 -4.93 -10.44 0.22
N THR A 47 -3.89 -10.56 1.03
CA THR A 47 -2.99 -11.71 0.95
C THR A 47 -3.15 -12.62 2.16
N HIS A 48 -3.40 -12.03 3.35
CA HIS A 48 -3.46 -12.82 4.58
C HIS A 48 -4.84 -13.34 4.89
N GLN A 49 -5.87 -12.63 4.41
CA GLN A 49 -7.25 -13.01 4.66
C GLN A 49 -8.01 -13.06 3.35
N ALA A 50 -7.33 -13.52 2.31
CA ALA A 50 -7.95 -13.68 1.01
C ALA A 50 -9.08 -14.71 1.11
N GLN A 51 -10.19 -14.42 0.46
CA GLN A 51 -11.37 -15.26 0.54
C GLN A 51 -11.41 -16.31 -0.55
N CYS A 52 -10.45 -16.28 -1.46
CA CYS A 52 -10.38 -17.28 -2.53
C CYS A 52 -8.98 -17.23 -3.14
N PRO A 53 -8.61 -18.30 -3.90
CA PRO A 53 -7.28 -18.32 -4.54
C PRO A 53 -7.06 -17.17 -5.52
N SER A 54 -8.11 -16.72 -6.20
CA SER A 54 -7.98 -15.60 -7.12
C SER A 54 -7.57 -14.33 -6.39
N GLU A 55 -8.19 -14.05 -5.24
CA GLU A 55 -7.81 -12.88 -4.45
C GLU A 55 -6.38 -13.00 -3.95
N GLN A 56 -5.98 -14.19 -3.51
CA GLN A 56 -4.62 -14.42 -3.05
C GLN A 56 -3.61 -14.09 -4.14
N ARG A 57 -3.85 -14.58 -5.35
CA ARG A 57 -2.92 -14.36 -6.46
C ARG A 57 -2.84 -12.87 -6.82
N ARG A 58 -3.99 -12.20 -6.85
CA ARG A 58 -4.03 -10.78 -7.15
C ARG A 58 -3.35 -9.97 -6.06
N GLY A 59 -3.57 -10.37 -4.80
CA GLY A 59 -2.92 -9.70 -3.67
C GLY A 59 -1.41 -9.87 -3.71
N ASP A 60 -0.93 -11.07 -4.02
CA ASP A 60 0.50 -11.32 -4.13
C ASP A 60 1.11 -10.47 -5.24
N ALA A 61 0.43 -10.36 -6.38
CA ALA A 61 0.94 -9.54 -7.48
C ALA A 61 1.00 -8.07 -7.10
N ALA A 62 -0.05 -7.55 -6.44
CA ALA A 62 -0.07 -6.16 -6.01
C ALA A 62 1.03 -5.89 -4.98
N THR A 63 1.24 -6.83 -4.06
CA THR A 63 2.26 -6.70 -3.04
C THR A 63 3.65 -6.63 -3.66
N ARG A 64 3.95 -7.54 -4.57
CA ARG A 64 5.25 -7.53 -5.24
C ARG A 64 5.48 -6.25 -6.03
N ARG A 65 4.41 -5.76 -6.68
CA ARG A 65 4.54 -4.52 -7.45
C ARG A 65 4.77 -3.33 -6.56
N LEU A 66 4.07 -3.28 -5.41
CA LEU A 66 4.29 -2.18 -4.46
C LEU A 66 5.72 -2.19 -3.94
N ILE A 67 6.26 -3.36 -3.61
CA ILE A 67 7.65 -3.47 -3.19
C ILE A 67 8.56 -2.84 -4.25
N ALA A 68 8.35 -3.19 -5.51
CA ALA A 68 9.18 -2.65 -6.58
C ALA A 68 9.02 -1.14 -6.71
N LEU A 69 7.80 -0.63 -6.59
CA LEU A 69 7.56 0.80 -6.71
C LEU A 69 8.20 1.57 -5.57
N LEU A 70 8.09 1.07 -4.33
CA LEU A 70 8.69 1.75 -3.18
C LEU A 70 10.22 1.74 -3.26
N ASN A 71 10.78 0.67 -3.79
CA ASN A 71 12.25 0.53 -3.90
C ASN A 71 12.83 1.26 -5.10
N ALA A 72 11.99 1.78 -6.00
CA ALA A 72 12.48 2.40 -7.22
C ALA A 72 13.10 3.77 -6.99
N GLY A 73 12.87 4.39 -5.85
CA GLY A 73 13.46 5.68 -5.52
C GLY A 73 12.73 6.34 -4.37
N PRO A 74 13.13 7.56 -4.03
CA PRO A 74 12.49 8.30 -2.94
C PRO A 74 11.02 8.55 -3.24
N PHE A 75 10.22 8.61 -2.18
CA PHE A 75 8.81 8.93 -2.30
C PHE A 75 8.41 9.78 -1.09
N GLU A 76 7.20 10.32 -1.15
CA GLU A 76 6.67 11.18 -0.11
C GLU A 76 5.35 10.62 0.39
N LEU A 77 5.06 10.86 1.66
CA LEU A 77 3.76 10.56 2.23
C LEU A 77 2.97 11.86 2.27
N ALA A 78 2.07 12.03 1.31
CA ALA A 78 1.26 13.23 1.24
C ALA A 78 0.09 13.12 2.21
N PRO A 79 -0.28 14.22 2.88
CA PRO A 79 -1.38 14.18 3.84
C PRO A 79 -2.69 13.77 3.18
N TYR A 80 -3.50 13.05 3.94
CA TYR A 80 -4.86 12.73 3.56
C TYR A 80 -5.80 13.52 4.46
N GLU A 81 -7.12 13.33 4.28
CA GLU A 81 -8.11 14.09 5.04
C GLU A 81 -7.90 14.02 6.54
N ARG A 82 -7.48 12.85 7.01
CA ARG A 82 -7.13 12.66 8.42
C ARG A 82 -5.85 11.86 8.48
N PRO A 83 -5.03 12.08 9.53
CA PRO A 83 -3.70 11.46 9.56
C PRO A 83 -3.71 9.99 9.93
N TYR A 84 -4.74 9.51 10.62
CA TYR A 84 -4.79 8.13 11.07
C TYR A 84 -6.17 7.55 10.89
N ASP A 85 -6.25 6.25 10.61
CA ASP A 85 -7.54 5.58 10.57
C ASP A 85 -7.90 5.10 11.98
N ARG A 86 -9.06 4.46 12.10
CA ARG A 86 -9.54 4.04 13.42
C ARG A 86 -8.73 2.88 14.00
N TYR A 87 -7.87 2.27 13.20
CA TYR A 87 -7.00 1.19 13.66
C TYR A 87 -5.60 1.70 14.00
N GLY A 88 -5.39 3.01 13.94
CA GLY A 88 -4.10 3.61 14.25
C GLY A 88 -3.07 3.60 13.13
N ARG A 89 -3.47 3.20 11.93
CA ARG A 89 -2.55 3.23 10.79
C ARG A 89 -2.48 4.64 10.23
N ARG A 90 -1.28 5.05 9.83
CA ARG A 90 -1.09 6.34 9.17
C ARG A 90 -1.78 6.31 7.82
N LEU A 91 -2.62 7.31 7.56
CA LEU A 91 -3.26 7.43 6.24
C LEU A 91 -2.49 8.43 5.41
N ALA A 92 -2.08 8.03 4.22
CA ALA A 92 -1.32 8.92 3.35
C ALA A 92 -1.50 8.49 1.90
N VAL A 93 -1.38 9.46 1.00
CA VAL A 93 -1.22 9.18 -0.42
C VAL A 93 0.28 9.12 -0.67
N VAL A 94 0.76 8.02 -1.21
CA VAL A 94 2.19 7.84 -1.46
C VAL A 94 2.50 8.41 -2.84
N THR A 95 3.40 9.38 -2.90
CA THR A 95 3.66 10.08 -4.17
C THR A 95 5.14 10.06 -4.49
N ARG A 96 5.42 10.16 -5.78
CA ARG A 96 6.76 10.39 -6.30
C ARG A 96 6.64 11.41 -7.40
N GLN A 97 7.30 12.56 -7.22
CA GLN A 97 7.22 13.66 -8.17
C GLN A 97 5.78 14.06 -8.43
N GLY A 98 4.97 14.09 -7.36
CA GLY A 98 3.58 14.51 -7.44
C GLY A 98 2.61 13.47 -7.97
N ARG A 99 3.09 12.27 -8.30
CA ARG A 99 2.21 11.22 -8.83
C ARG A 99 1.98 10.14 -7.78
N SER A 100 0.74 9.71 -7.66
CA SER A 100 0.36 8.69 -6.68
C SER A 100 0.83 7.32 -7.15
N LEU A 101 1.58 6.62 -6.27
CA LEU A 101 1.96 5.24 -6.53
C LEU A 101 0.73 4.32 -6.46
N GLY A 102 -0.25 4.68 -5.62
CA GLY A 102 -1.51 3.94 -5.60
C GLY A 102 -2.23 4.02 -6.93
N ALA A 103 -2.27 5.21 -7.52
CA ALA A 103 -2.88 5.36 -8.85
C ALA A 103 -2.14 4.55 -9.91
N GLN A 104 -0.84 4.37 -9.75
CA GLN A 104 -0.07 3.52 -10.65
C GLN A 104 -0.53 2.07 -10.55
N LEU A 105 -0.75 1.58 -9.33
CA LEU A 105 -1.26 0.22 -9.14
C LEU A 105 -2.63 0.07 -9.77
N VAL A 106 -3.49 1.08 -9.64
CA VAL A 106 -4.81 1.05 -10.26
C VAL A 106 -4.69 0.98 -11.77
N ALA A 107 -3.81 1.79 -12.35
CA ALA A 107 -3.61 1.80 -13.80
C ALA A 107 -3.11 0.47 -14.32
N GLU A 108 -2.38 -0.28 -13.49
CA GLU A 108 -1.88 -1.60 -13.86
C GLU A 108 -2.86 -2.73 -13.56
N GLY A 109 -4.05 -2.40 -13.05
CA GLY A 109 -5.06 -3.40 -12.75
C GLY A 109 -4.82 -4.18 -11.47
N LEU A 110 -3.93 -3.68 -10.61
CA LEU A 110 -3.54 -4.39 -9.38
C LEU A 110 -4.24 -3.89 -8.14
N ALA A 111 -4.97 -2.79 -8.24
CA ALA A 111 -5.72 -2.20 -7.15
C ALA A 111 -6.90 -1.45 -7.74
N GLU A 112 -7.77 -0.98 -6.87
CA GLU A 112 -8.87 -0.12 -7.28
C GLU A 112 -8.80 1.18 -6.50
N THR A 113 -9.38 2.24 -7.06
CA THR A 113 -9.52 3.50 -6.35
C THR A 113 -10.42 3.28 -5.14
N TRP A 114 -10.05 3.86 -4.01
CA TRP A 114 -10.86 3.71 -2.79
C TRP A 114 -12.19 4.43 -2.95
N LYS A 115 -13.28 3.71 -2.70
CA LYS A 115 -14.65 4.21 -2.87
C LYS A 115 -15.42 4.19 -1.56
N GLY A 116 -14.71 4.10 -0.44
CA GLY A 116 -15.35 4.05 0.86
C GLY A 116 -15.74 2.65 1.30
N ARG A 117 -15.50 1.65 0.48
CA ARG A 117 -15.80 0.26 0.80
C ARG A 117 -14.92 -0.63 -0.04
N ARG A 118 -14.76 -1.87 0.40
CA ARG A 118 -13.97 -2.85 -0.34
C ARG A 118 -14.82 -3.52 -1.41
N SER A 119 -14.21 -3.80 -2.54
CA SER A 119 -14.83 -4.62 -3.57
C SER A 119 -14.55 -6.09 -3.34
N GLY A 120 -15.34 -6.94 -3.96
CA GLY A 120 -15.07 -8.37 -3.96
C GLY A 120 -14.06 -8.71 -5.04
N TRP A 121 -13.01 -9.42 -4.66
CA TRP A 121 -11.96 -9.83 -5.59
C TRP A 121 -12.12 -11.28 -6.03
N CYS A 122 -13.15 -11.95 -5.53
CA CYS A 122 -13.40 -13.36 -5.81
C CYS A 122 -14.50 -13.57 -6.82
N GLU A 123 -15.17 -12.51 -7.21
CA GLU A 123 -16.21 -12.63 -8.20
C GLU A 123 -15.61 -12.99 -9.53
N GLU A 124 -16.24 -13.92 -10.17
CA GLU A 124 -15.80 -14.30 -11.49
C GLU A 124 -16.31 -13.30 -12.48
N GLY A 125 -15.38 -12.61 -13.03
CA GLY A 125 -15.73 -11.80 -14.17
C GLY A 125 -15.73 -12.70 -15.34
#